data_95dfd0b026e2fb4aa9c5508ab8ff7f5f
#
_entry.id   95dfd0b026e2fb4aa9c5508ab8ff7f5f
#
_cell.length_a   1.000
_cell.length_b   1.000
_cell.length_c   1.000
_cell.angle_alpha   90.00
_cell.angle_beta   90.00
_cell.angle_gamma   90.00
#
_symmetry.space_group_name_H-M   'P 1'
#
loop_
_entity.id
_entity.type
_entity.pdbx_description
1 polymer ?
#
loop_
_entity_poly.entity_id
_entity_poly.type
_entity_poly.pdbx_seq_one_letter_code
_entity_poly.pdbx_strand_id
1 'polypeptide(L)'
;FKYTNGNLMKDNVKNKFDEYFTKPEIAQNLFDKFCKIVGKKEDLNKFIFIEPSVGNGAFFKLLPQNKIGIDIKQTEFDTIQSDFLAYNLPKSPNQPFIVIGNPPFGHRGVLALEFIKHAANADFVAFILPMFFQSLGKGSIRYRVPANLHLLYEEVLPKNSFYTPSGKDADVHCCFQIYSKNHKKEKREFSWYQDSGKEPFSELLKVVTVSLAKNRECGKEWIFNKKADFYLSSTFFKENAVVDSFEKVKYKSGIAIIYNDLSRKNELDALFKSADWLCYSTKATNGCYHIGKSHIFQLLVDKGFAR
;
A
#
# COMPACT_ATOMS: atom_id res chain seq x y z
N PHE A 1 37.14 -24.10 35.31
CA PHE A 1 37.95 -23.14 34.54
C PHE A 1 37.07 -22.16 33.85
N LYS A 2 37.13 -20.89 34.28
CA LYS A 2 36.44 -19.73 33.72
C LYS A 2 37.06 -19.36 32.37
N TYR A 3 36.25 -19.10 31.35
CA TYR A 3 36.61 -18.15 30.29
C TYR A 3 35.45 -17.16 30.09
N THR A 4 35.70 -15.95 30.54
CA THR A 4 34.96 -14.73 30.21
C THR A 4 35.41 -14.29 28.83
N ASN A 5 34.49 -14.23 27.86
CA ASN A 5 34.65 -13.42 26.65
C ASN A 5 33.53 -12.41 26.62
N GLY A 6 33.89 -11.18 27.00
CA GLY A 6 33.04 -10.01 26.79
C GLY A 6 32.93 -9.67 25.32
N ASN A 7 31.83 -10.02 24.70
CA ASN A 7 31.38 -9.41 23.47
C ASN A 7 30.45 -8.28 23.86
N LEU A 8 30.93 -7.06 23.70
CA LEU A 8 30.13 -5.85 23.65
C LEU A 8 29.03 -6.05 22.60
N MET A 9 27.86 -6.46 23.05
CA MET A 9 26.65 -6.27 22.27
C MET A 9 26.47 -4.77 22.12
N LYS A 10 26.73 -4.27 20.91
CA LYS A 10 26.19 -2.97 20.48
C LYS A 10 24.68 -3.13 20.53
N ASP A 11 24.08 -2.59 21.57
CA ASP A 11 22.65 -2.40 21.68
C ASP A 11 22.21 -1.53 20.51
N ASN A 12 21.84 -2.17 19.40
CA ASN A 12 20.90 -1.60 18.48
C ASN A 12 19.57 -1.55 19.24
N VAL A 13 19.37 -0.48 20.00
CA VAL A 13 18.07 -0.05 20.45
C VAL A 13 17.31 0.33 19.16
N LYS A 14 16.74 -0.67 18.49
CA LYS A 14 15.65 -0.44 17.54
C LYS A 14 14.63 0.36 18.33
N ASN A 15 14.41 1.61 17.91
CA ASN A 15 13.36 2.45 18.46
C ASN A 15 12.10 1.60 18.59
N LYS A 16 11.61 1.42 19.81
CA LYS A 16 10.48 0.54 20.15
C LYS A 16 9.18 0.98 19.48
N PHE A 17 9.20 2.18 18.90
CA PHE A 17 8.21 2.78 18.03
C PHE A 17 8.95 3.38 16.84
N ASP A 18 8.65 2.93 15.62
CA ASP A 18 9.11 3.57 14.38
C ASP A 18 8.46 4.97 14.30
N GLU A 19 9.02 5.93 15.00
CA GLU A 19 8.47 7.27 15.18
C GLU A 19 9.05 8.18 14.10
N TYR A 20 8.23 8.49 13.11
CA TYR A 20 8.55 9.43 12.05
C TYR A 20 7.51 10.55 12.03
N PHE A 21 7.97 11.77 12.14
CA PHE A 21 7.11 12.95 12.07
C PHE A 21 6.95 13.39 10.62
N THR A 22 5.72 13.68 10.23
CA THR A 22 5.42 14.25 8.92
C THR A 22 5.88 15.70 8.88
N LYS A 23 6.55 16.10 7.79
CA LYS A 23 6.92 17.50 7.58
C LYS A 23 5.67 18.37 7.43
N PRO A 24 5.65 19.60 8.00
CA PRO A 24 4.47 20.46 7.97
C PRO A 24 3.95 20.75 6.56
N GLU A 25 4.84 20.99 5.60
CA GLU A 25 4.48 21.26 4.20
C GLU A 25 3.85 20.03 3.52
N ILE A 26 4.24 18.83 3.91
CA ILE A 26 3.63 17.58 3.41
C ILE A 26 2.24 17.43 4.02
N ALA A 27 2.11 17.58 5.34
CA ALA A 27 0.80 17.52 6.01
C ALA A 27 -0.18 18.54 5.43
N GLN A 28 0.26 19.79 5.19
CA GLN A 28 -0.55 20.82 4.56
C GLN A 28 -1.02 20.42 3.17
N ASN A 29 -0.12 19.96 2.31
CA ASN A 29 -0.46 19.52 0.96
C ASN A 29 -1.49 18.38 0.95
N LEU A 30 -1.31 17.40 1.84
CA LEU A 30 -2.21 16.25 1.96
C LEU A 30 -3.58 16.66 2.53
N PHE A 31 -3.61 17.58 3.49
CA PHE A 31 -4.85 18.12 4.04
C PHE A 31 -5.63 18.93 3.01
N ASP A 32 -4.95 19.78 2.23
CA ASP A 32 -5.57 20.55 1.14
C ASP A 32 -6.16 19.61 0.07
N LYS A 33 -5.45 18.55 -0.29
CA LYS A 33 -5.97 17.53 -1.20
C LYS A 33 -7.19 16.81 -0.62
N PHE A 34 -7.13 16.44 0.66
CA PHE A 34 -8.27 15.86 1.36
C PHE A 34 -9.47 16.80 1.28
N CYS A 35 -9.32 18.05 1.66
CA CYS A 35 -10.39 19.06 1.61
C CYS A 35 -10.95 19.23 0.18
N LYS A 36 -10.10 19.26 -0.83
CA LYS A 36 -10.50 19.36 -2.24
C LYS A 36 -11.29 18.15 -2.72
N ILE A 37 -10.93 16.95 -2.30
CA ILE A 37 -11.56 15.70 -2.75
C ILE A 37 -12.89 15.48 -2.02
N VAL A 38 -12.86 15.59 -0.68
CA VAL A 38 -14.03 15.32 0.16
C VAL A 38 -15.01 16.50 0.13
N GLY A 39 -14.51 17.74 0.14
CA GLY A 39 -15.35 18.95 0.09
C GLY A 39 -16.18 19.11 -1.19
N LYS A 40 -15.83 18.40 -2.28
CA LYS A 40 -16.70 18.28 -3.47
C LYS A 40 -17.91 17.37 -3.26
N LYS A 41 -17.91 16.57 -2.23
CA LYS A 41 -18.92 15.52 -1.96
C LYS A 41 -19.74 15.85 -0.72
N GLU A 42 -19.11 16.50 0.27
CA GLU A 42 -19.67 16.73 1.59
C GLU A 42 -19.29 18.10 2.15
N ASP A 43 -20.15 18.68 2.98
CA ASP A 43 -19.80 19.84 3.79
C ASP A 43 -18.89 19.39 4.96
N LEU A 44 -17.65 19.83 4.95
CA LEU A 44 -16.67 19.45 5.94
C LEU A 44 -16.97 19.99 7.35
N ASN A 45 -17.76 21.06 7.47
CA ASN A 45 -18.08 21.69 8.76
C ASN A 45 -18.98 20.81 9.64
N LYS A 46 -19.66 19.82 9.07
CA LYS A 46 -20.52 18.91 9.82
C LYS A 46 -19.77 17.81 10.56
N PHE A 47 -18.48 17.60 10.24
CA PHE A 47 -17.70 16.50 10.78
C PHE A 47 -16.89 16.88 12.01
N ILE A 48 -16.73 15.91 12.93
CA ILE A 48 -15.69 15.93 13.93
C ILE A 48 -14.42 15.37 13.29
N PHE A 49 -13.30 16.08 13.35
CA PHE A 49 -12.00 15.59 12.88
C PHE A 49 -11.27 14.91 14.02
N ILE A 50 -10.75 13.72 13.79
CA ILE A 50 -10.01 12.94 14.79
C ILE A 50 -8.63 12.64 14.23
N GLU A 51 -7.59 13.09 14.94
CA GLU A 51 -6.22 12.65 14.69
C GLU A 51 -5.81 11.59 15.71
N PRO A 52 -5.56 10.33 15.27
CA PRO A 52 -5.40 9.19 16.18
C PRO A 52 -3.99 9.03 16.75
N SER A 53 -3.04 9.85 16.32
CA SER A 53 -1.62 9.85 16.73
C SER A 53 -1.00 11.20 16.42
N VAL A 54 -1.25 12.17 17.30
CA VAL A 54 -0.96 13.60 17.05
C VAL A 54 0.55 13.88 16.91
N GLY A 55 1.38 13.21 17.71
CA GLY A 55 2.83 13.40 17.68
C GLY A 55 3.24 14.86 17.82
N ASN A 56 3.90 15.41 16.80
CA ASN A 56 4.31 16.82 16.72
C ASN A 56 3.23 17.78 16.19
N GLY A 57 2.00 17.27 15.96
CA GLY A 57 0.85 18.07 15.54
C GLY A 57 0.85 18.52 14.09
N ALA A 58 1.55 17.82 13.20
CA ALA A 58 1.64 18.23 11.79
C ALA A 58 0.27 18.32 11.11
N PHE A 59 -0.62 17.37 11.35
CA PHE A 59 -2.02 17.43 10.91
C PHE A 59 -2.89 18.20 11.91
N PHE A 60 -2.72 17.99 13.22
CA PHE A 60 -3.59 18.56 14.25
C PHE A 60 -3.73 20.08 14.19
N LYS A 61 -2.64 20.76 13.86
CA LYS A 61 -2.62 22.24 13.68
C LYS A 61 -3.49 22.70 12.50
N LEU A 62 -3.68 21.85 11.50
CA LEU A 62 -4.42 22.15 10.27
C LEU A 62 -5.94 21.87 10.40
N LEU A 63 -6.32 21.03 11.35
CA LEU A 63 -7.71 20.60 11.51
C LEU A 63 -8.60 21.76 12.00
N PRO A 64 -9.88 21.82 11.57
CA PRO A 64 -10.88 22.76 12.07
C PRO A 64 -11.03 22.71 13.61
N GLN A 65 -11.75 23.67 14.17
CA GLN A 65 -11.97 23.72 15.64
C GLN A 65 -12.67 22.47 16.19
N ASN A 66 -13.62 21.90 15.43
CA ASN A 66 -14.33 20.68 15.82
C ASN A 66 -13.42 19.45 15.63
N LYS A 67 -12.44 19.30 16.51
CA LYS A 67 -11.42 18.23 16.43
C LYS A 67 -11.15 17.57 17.76
N ILE A 68 -10.67 16.34 17.67
CA ILE A 68 -10.17 15.53 18.78
C ILE A 68 -8.79 15.02 18.40
N GLY A 69 -7.80 15.31 19.21
CA GLY A 69 -6.46 14.73 19.12
C GLY A 69 -6.30 13.61 20.13
N ILE A 70 -5.74 12.50 19.71
CA ILE A 70 -5.43 11.34 20.57
C ILE A 70 -3.96 11.00 20.38
N ASP A 71 -3.26 10.75 21.47
CA ASP A 71 -1.90 10.23 21.43
C ASP A 71 -1.65 9.33 22.66
N ILE A 72 -0.84 8.30 22.49
CA ILE A 72 -0.45 7.43 23.57
C ILE A 72 0.51 8.13 24.56
N LYS A 73 1.23 9.14 24.06
CA LYS A 73 2.11 10.01 24.84
C LYS A 73 1.43 11.34 25.09
N GLN A 74 1.84 12.01 26.15
CA GLN A 74 1.47 13.40 26.35
C GLN A 74 2.09 14.27 25.25
N THR A 75 1.29 15.15 24.66
CA THR A 75 1.71 16.11 23.63
C THR A 75 1.68 17.54 24.19
N GLU A 76 2.20 18.50 23.44
CA GLU A 76 2.09 19.94 23.75
C GLU A 76 0.70 20.54 23.41
N PHE A 77 -0.18 19.73 22.81
CA PHE A 77 -1.52 20.12 22.36
C PHE A 77 -2.59 19.66 23.34
N ASP A 78 -3.78 20.25 23.22
CA ASP A 78 -4.97 19.78 23.93
C ASP A 78 -5.44 18.46 23.30
N THR A 79 -4.87 17.36 23.78
CA THR A 79 -5.08 15.99 23.29
C THR A 79 -5.46 15.05 24.41
N ILE A 80 -6.19 14.02 24.03
CA ILE A 80 -6.53 12.92 24.95
C ILE A 80 -5.36 11.94 24.96
N GLN A 81 -4.73 11.78 26.13
CA GLN A 81 -3.70 10.75 26.29
C GLN A 81 -4.36 9.38 26.41
N SER A 82 -4.35 8.62 25.33
CA SER A 82 -4.97 7.28 25.25
C SER A 82 -4.38 6.48 24.10
N ASP A 83 -4.48 5.15 24.20
CA ASP A 83 -4.35 4.30 23.01
C ASP A 83 -5.59 4.50 22.12
N PHE A 84 -5.37 4.92 20.88
CA PHE A 84 -6.45 5.09 19.90
C PHE A 84 -7.29 3.83 19.72
N LEU A 85 -6.68 2.65 19.75
CA LEU A 85 -7.39 1.37 19.61
C LEU A 85 -8.30 1.04 20.79
N ALA A 86 -8.10 1.69 21.94
CA ALA A 86 -8.96 1.57 23.12
C ALA A 86 -9.96 2.75 23.26
N TYR A 87 -9.81 3.80 22.44
CA TYR A 87 -10.65 4.99 22.51
C TYR A 87 -12.03 4.73 21.90
N ASN A 88 -13.09 5.19 22.59
CA ASN A 88 -14.46 5.09 22.07
C ASN A 88 -14.76 6.18 21.05
N LEU A 89 -14.77 5.82 19.77
CA LEU A 89 -15.08 6.72 18.67
C LEU A 89 -16.55 7.15 18.65
N PRO A 90 -16.88 8.33 18.08
CA PRO A 90 -18.25 8.74 17.86
C PRO A 90 -19.04 7.71 17.07
N LYS A 91 -20.37 7.73 17.21
CA LYS A 91 -21.25 6.81 16.48
C LYS A 91 -21.97 7.55 15.35
N SER A 92 -21.50 7.36 14.10
CA SER A 92 -22.23 7.78 12.91
C SER A 92 -23.57 6.99 12.78
N PRO A 93 -24.69 7.58 12.28
CA PRO A 93 -24.76 8.89 11.64
C PRO A 93 -25.02 10.09 12.57
N ASN A 94 -25.29 9.87 13.86
CA ASN A 94 -25.68 10.96 14.78
C ASN A 94 -24.53 11.96 15.02
N GLN A 95 -23.30 11.48 14.93
CA GLN A 95 -22.09 12.29 15.06
C GLN A 95 -21.13 11.91 13.90
N PRO A 96 -21.27 12.52 12.71
CA PRO A 96 -20.38 12.22 11.58
C PRO A 96 -18.96 12.63 11.90
N PHE A 97 -17.98 11.79 11.54
CA PHE A 97 -16.59 12.04 11.86
C PHE A 97 -15.62 11.54 10.78
N ILE A 98 -14.47 12.16 10.79
CA ILE A 98 -13.34 11.89 9.90
C ILE A 98 -12.14 11.51 10.76
N VAL A 99 -11.41 10.46 10.39
CA VAL A 99 -10.13 10.12 11.00
C VAL A 99 -9.01 10.40 10.02
N ILE A 100 -8.07 11.27 10.37
CA ILE A 100 -6.99 11.73 9.49
C ILE A 100 -5.67 11.84 10.26
N GLY A 101 -4.56 11.46 9.63
CA GLY A 101 -3.23 11.57 10.25
C GLY A 101 -2.20 10.61 9.71
N ASN A 102 -1.12 10.45 10.47
CA ASN A 102 -0.04 9.50 10.20
C ASN A 102 0.03 8.47 11.34
N PRO A 103 -0.75 7.38 11.28
CA PRO A 103 -0.75 6.35 12.32
C PRO A 103 0.58 5.58 12.36
N PRO A 104 0.93 4.95 13.49
CA PRO A 104 2.09 4.07 13.57
C PRO A 104 1.90 2.86 12.65
N PHE A 105 2.94 2.50 11.88
CA PHE A 105 2.81 1.45 10.86
C PHE A 105 2.89 0.05 11.43
N GLY A 106 3.79 -0.17 12.39
CA GLY A 106 4.11 -1.49 12.90
C GLY A 106 4.76 -2.39 11.84
N HIS A 107 4.97 -3.65 12.19
CA HIS A 107 5.58 -4.60 11.26
C HIS A 107 4.72 -4.79 10.01
N ARG A 108 5.27 -4.48 8.83
CA ARG A 108 4.61 -4.59 7.52
C ARG A 108 3.24 -3.90 7.42
N GLY A 109 3.01 -2.83 8.19
CA GLY A 109 1.78 -2.06 8.17
C GLY A 109 0.60 -2.68 8.95
N VAL A 110 0.84 -3.72 9.77
CA VAL A 110 -0.23 -4.39 10.50
C VAL A 110 -0.89 -3.46 11.51
N LEU A 111 -0.10 -2.64 12.22
CA LEU A 111 -0.66 -1.70 13.18
C LEU A 111 -1.50 -0.60 12.49
N ALA A 112 -1.02 -0.06 11.36
CA ALA A 112 -1.79 0.89 10.56
C ALA A 112 -3.13 0.28 10.08
N LEU A 113 -3.15 -1.02 9.75
CA LEU A 113 -4.39 -1.71 9.41
C LEU A 113 -5.35 -1.79 10.60
N GLU A 114 -4.85 -2.03 11.82
CA GLU A 114 -5.71 -2.04 13.00
C GLU A 114 -6.30 -0.64 13.27
N PHE A 115 -5.54 0.44 13.03
CA PHE A 115 -6.07 1.81 13.07
C PHE A 115 -7.20 2.02 12.04
N ILE A 116 -7.03 1.53 10.80
CA ILE A 116 -8.09 1.60 9.77
C ILE A 116 -9.32 0.81 10.21
N LYS A 117 -9.16 -0.38 10.77
CA LYS A 117 -10.26 -1.23 11.24
C LYS A 117 -11.01 -0.58 12.40
N HIS A 118 -10.29 0.02 13.35
CA HIS A 118 -10.90 0.73 14.48
C HIS A 118 -11.70 1.95 13.97
N ALA A 119 -11.19 2.66 12.96
CA ALA A 119 -11.84 3.78 12.29
C ALA A 119 -12.92 3.39 11.27
N ALA A 120 -13.26 2.10 11.12
CA ALA A 120 -14.14 1.62 10.03
C ALA A 120 -15.56 2.22 10.02
N ASN A 121 -16.00 2.79 11.13
CA ASN A 121 -17.29 3.49 11.25
C ASN A 121 -17.21 4.98 10.90
N ALA A 122 -16.02 5.54 10.68
CA ALA A 122 -15.85 6.90 10.20
C ALA A 122 -16.46 7.08 8.81
N ASP A 123 -16.95 8.27 8.51
CA ASP A 123 -17.42 8.63 7.17
C ASP A 123 -16.25 8.69 6.18
N PHE A 124 -15.10 9.15 6.66
CA PHE A 124 -13.84 9.14 5.91
C PHE A 124 -12.66 8.76 6.81
N VAL A 125 -11.71 8.03 6.22
CA VAL A 125 -10.41 7.72 6.82
C VAL A 125 -9.33 8.15 5.85
N ALA A 126 -8.42 9.03 6.29
CA ALA A 126 -7.36 9.58 5.46
C ALA A 126 -6.00 9.42 6.14
N PHE A 127 -5.22 8.44 5.73
CA PHE A 127 -3.97 8.08 6.40
C PHE A 127 -2.76 8.09 5.49
N ILE A 128 -1.63 8.49 6.05
CA ILE A 128 -0.32 8.13 5.52
C ILE A 128 -0.08 6.67 5.89
N LEU A 129 0.26 5.85 4.89
CA LEU A 129 0.38 4.40 5.03
C LEU A 129 1.67 3.91 4.36
N PRO A 130 2.28 2.82 4.84
CA PRO A 130 3.42 2.23 4.17
C PRO A 130 3.04 1.68 2.79
N MET A 131 4.00 1.62 1.86
CA MET A 131 3.79 1.20 0.47
C MET A 131 3.14 -0.18 0.30
N PHE A 132 3.12 -1.00 1.34
CA PHE A 132 2.39 -2.29 1.32
C PHE A 132 0.90 -2.13 0.99
N PHE A 133 0.29 -0.99 1.34
CA PHE A 133 -1.11 -0.70 1.04
C PHE A 133 -1.38 -0.39 -0.45
N GLN A 134 -0.34 -0.11 -1.24
CA GLN A 134 -0.46 0.03 -2.69
C GLN A 134 -0.26 -1.29 -3.45
N SER A 135 0.27 -2.31 -2.78
CA SER A 135 0.52 -3.60 -3.43
C SER A 135 -0.79 -4.24 -3.91
N LEU A 136 -0.80 -4.71 -5.16
CA LEU A 136 -1.92 -5.42 -5.78
C LEU A 136 -1.75 -6.95 -5.77
N GLY A 137 -0.72 -7.48 -5.10
CA GLY A 137 -0.51 -8.92 -4.94
C GLY A 137 -1.61 -9.57 -4.10
N LYS A 138 -1.95 -10.83 -4.40
CA LYS A 138 -3.04 -11.59 -3.75
C LYS A 138 -2.98 -11.61 -2.22
N GLY A 139 -1.81 -11.51 -1.61
CA GLY A 139 -1.63 -11.45 -0.14
C GLY A 139 -1.49 -10.05 0.42
N SER A 140 -1.80 -9.01 -0.35
CA SER A 140 -1.61 -7.63 0.07
C SER A 140 -2.49 -7.28 1.28
N ILE A 141 -1.91 -6.49 2.18
CA ILE A 141 -2.62 -5.90 3.32
C ILE A 141 -3.80 -5.02 2.88
N ARG A 142 -3.73 -4.44 1.67
CA ARG A 142 -4.81 -3.65 1.05
C ARG A 142 -6.16 -4.37 1.07
N TYR A 143 -6.18 -5.67 0.81
CA TYR A 143 -7.40 -6.47 0.76
C TYR A 143 -7.94 -6.87 2.14
N ARG A 144 -7.24 -6.48 3.19
CA ARG A 144 -7.65 -6.67 4.59
C ARG A 144 -8.29 -5.41 5.19
N VAL A 145 -8.33 -4.30 4.43
CA VAL A 145 -9.11 -3.10 4.77
C VAL A 145 -10.59 -3.49 4.82
N PRO A 146 -11.37 -3.00 5.81
CA PRO A 146 -12.79 -3.31 5.92
C PRO A 146 -13.57 -3.04 4.64
N ALA A 147 -14.44 -3.98 4.25
CA ALA A 147 -15.17 -3.93 2.97
C ALA A 147 -16.14 -2.74 2.85
N ASN A 148 -16.55 -2.14 3.96
CA ASN A 148 -17.37 -0.92 4.00
C ASN A 148 -16.57 0.36 3.73
N LEU A 149 -15.25 0.30 3.69
CA LEU A 149 -14.38 1.42 3.37
C LEU A 149 -13.91 1.32 1.91
N HIS A 150 -14.35 2.26 1.09
CA HIS A 150 -14.00 2.33 -0.33
C HIS A 150 -12.87 3.32 -0.54
N LEU A 151 -11.79 2.89 -1.20
CA LEU A 151 -10.67 3.77 -1.53
C LEU A 151 -11.11 4.83 -2.55
N LEU A 152 -11.08 6.10 -2.18
CA LEU A 152 -11.40 7.22 -3.06
C LEU A 152 -10.18 7.79 -3.77
N TYR A 153 -9.05 7.86 -3.07
CA TYR A 153 -7.83 8.49 -3.56
C TYR A 153 -6.60 7.81 -3.00
N GLU A 154 -5.55 7.78 -3.82
CA GLU A 154 -4.22 7.40 -3.37
C GLU A 154 -3.14 8.14 -4.14
N GLU A 155 -2.04 8.46 -3.47
CA GLU A 155 -0.82 8.98 -4.06
C GLU A 155 0.41 8.51 -3.30
N VAL A 156 1.56 8.43 -3.99
CA VAL A 156 2.86 8.17 -3.36
C VAL A 156 3.42 9.49 -2.85
N LEU A 157 3.90 9.49 -1.61
CA LEU A 157 4.53 10.67 -1.03
C LEU A 157 5.90 10.96 -1.68
N PRO A 158 6.30 12.24 -1.76
CA PRO A 158 7.65 12.61 -2.18
C PRO A 158 8.72 11.99 -1.27
N LYS A 159 9.96 11.91 -1.76
CA LYS A 159 11.09 11.58 -0.90
C LYS A 159 11.25 12.64 0.20
N ASN A 160 11.82 12.24 1.33
CA ASN A 160 12.07 13.13 2.46
C ASN A 160 10.80 13.79 3.02
N SER A 161 9.67 13.09 2.99
CA SER A 161 8.40 13.55 3.59
C SER A 161 8.41 13.55 5.11
N PHE A 162 9.41 12.96 5.73
CA PHE A 162 9.46 12.71 7.18
C PHE A 162 10.78 13.15 7.79
N TYR A 163 10.77 13.30 9.11
CA TYR A 163 11.95 13.42 9.92
C TYR A 163 11.82 12.63 11.23
N THR A 164 12.94 12.30 11.83
CA THR A 164 13.02 11.59 13.10
C THR A 164 12.82 12.55 14.28
N PRO A 165 12.55 12.08 15.52
CA PRO A 165 12.50 12.93 16.71
C PRO A 165 13.79 13.75 16.94
N SER A 166 14.93 13.30 16.41
CA SER A 166 16.20 14.04 16.45
C SER A 166 16.34 15.13 15.37
N GLY A 167 15.30 15.35 14.55
CA GLY A 167 15.29 16.37 13.49
C GLY A 167 16.00 15.96 12.19
N LYS A 168 16.46 14.70 12.05
CA LYS A 168 17.10 14.22 10.83
C LYS A 168 16.05 13.76 9.81
N ASP A 169 16.27 14.09 8.54
CA ASP A 169 15.43 13.60 7.44
C ASP A 169 15.38 12.08 7.43
N ALA A 170 14.19 11.55 7.19
CA ALA A 170 13.93 10.13 7.09
C ALA A 170 13.36 9.77 5.70
N ASP A 171 14.07 8.94 4.94
CA ASP A 171 13.61 8.46 3.63
C ASP A 171 12.72 7.21 3.81
N VAL A 172 11.50 7.45 4.26
CA VAL A 172 10.47 6.41 4.40
C VAL A 172 9.51 6.50 3.23
N HIS A 173 9.38 5.42 2.46
CA HIS A 173 8.46 5.37 1.32
C HIS A 173 7.04 5.07 1.79
N CYS A 174 6.16 6.04 1.60
CA CYS A 174 4.76 5.96 2.01
C CYS A 174 3.82 6.40 0.88
N CYS A 175 2.56 6.06 1.04
CA CYS A 175 1.45 6.58 0.26
C CYS A 175 0.45 7.27 1.18
N PHE A 176 -0.35 8.17 0.61
CA PHE A 176 -1.52 8.72 1.26
C PHE A 176 -2.76 8.13 0.63
N GLN A 177 -3.68 7.62 1.44
CA GLN A 177 -4.92 7.02 0.97
C GLN A 177 -6.11 7.64 1.70
N ILE A 178 -7.18 7.94 0.93
CA ILE A 178 -8.46 8.41 1.45
C ILE A 178 -9.50 7.33 1.20
N TYR A 179 -10.13 6.88 2.25
CA TYR A 179 -11.25 5.94 2.22
C TYR A 179 -12.56 6.62 2.59
N SER A 180 -13.67 6.13 2.07
CA SER A 180 -15.01 6.55 2.45
C SER A 180 -15.92 5.36 2.69
N LYS A 181 -16.80 5.50 3.68
CA LYS A 181 -17.89 4.57 3.94
C LYS A 181 -19.05 4.74 2.94
N ASN A 182 -19.33 5.98 2.55
CA ASN A 182 -20.55 6.33 1.81
C ASN A 182 -20.32 6.58 0.32
N HIS A 183 -19.09 6.83 -0.10
CA HIS A 183 -18.76 7.16 -1.48
C HIS A 183 -17.90 6.06 -2.11
N LYS A 184 -18.29 5.59 -3.28
CA LYS A 184 -17.54 4.61 -4.06
C LYS A 184 -16.83 5.28 -5.23
N LYS A 185 -15.65 4.80 -5.60
CA LYS A 185 -15.00 5.18 -6.85
C LYS A 185 -15.86 4.69 -8.02
N GLU A 186 -16.04 5.53 -9.05
CA GLU A 186 -16.75 5.14 -10.27
C GLU A 186 -16.01 4.05 -11.03
N LYS A 187 -14.67 4.07 -11.01
CA LYS A 187 -13.84 3.01 -11.61
C LYS A 187 -13.61 1.90 -10.59
N ARG A 188 -14.00 0.69 -10.98
CA ARG A 188 -13.79 -0.52 -10.21
C ARG A 188 -12.31 -0.73 -9.94
N GLU A 189 -11.93 -0.95 -8.67
CA GLU A 189 -10.58 -1.35 -8.31
C GLU A 189 -10.24 -2.73 -8.90
N PHE A 190 -8.95 -2.97 -9.05
CA PHE A 190 -8.42 -4.15 -9.73
C PHE A 190 -8.52 -5.46 -8.93
N SER A 191 -9.29 -5.46 -7.85
CA SER A 191 -9.59 -6.64 -7.02
C SER A 191 -10.62 -7.60 -7.63
N TRP A 192 -11.33 -7.18 -8.69
CA TRP A 192 -12.44 -7.91 -9.29
C TRP A 192 -12.10 -9.37 -9.71
N TYR A 193 -10.86 -9.65 -10.08
CA TYR A 193 -10.46 -11.00 -10.49
C TYR A 193 -10.28 -11.96 -9.31
N GLN A 194 -10.13 -11.45 -8.09
CA GLN A 194 -9.98 -12.28 -6.88
C GLN A 194 -11.31 -12.88 -6.42
N ASP A 195 -12.41 -12.20 -6.74
CA ASP A 195 -13.75 -12.57 -6.30
C ASP A 195 -14.44 -13.52 -7.27
N SER A 196 -13.99 -13.59 -8.53
CA SER A 196 -14.70 -14.31 -9.60
C SER A 196 -14.48 -15.82 -9.64
N GLY A 197 -13.52 -16.35 -8.89
CA GLY A 197 -13.12 -17.76 -8.93
C GLY A 197 -12.49 -18.23 -10.27
N LYS A 198 -12.67 -17.48 -11.35
CA LYS A 198 -12.01 -17.68 -12.65
C LYS A 198 -10.88 -16.68 -12.83
N GLU A 199 -9.77 -17.14 -13.42
CA GLU A 199 -8.69 -16.25 -13.82
C GLU A 199 -9.15 -15.49 -15.08
N PRO A 200 -9.07 -14.13 -15.07
CA PRO A 200 -9.47 -13.34 -16.24
C PRO A 200 -8.56 -13.64 -17.42
N PHE A 201 -9.06 -13.45 -18.62
CA PHE A 201 -8.33 -13.70 -19.86
C PHE A 201 -7.83 -15.15 -20.02
N SER A 202 -8.46 -16.13 -19.37
CA SER A 202 -8.02 -17.52 -19.40
C SER A 202 -8.10 -18.16 -20.80
N GLU A 203 -8.91 -17.64 -21.69
CA GLU A 203 -8.95 -18.06 -23.09
C GLU A 203 -7.76 -17.51 -23.89
N LEU A 204 -7.28 -16.31 -23.53
CA LEU A 204 -6.18 -15.63 -24.21
C LEU A 204 -4.82 -16.12 -23.73
N LEU A 205 -4.62 -16.17 -22.41
CA LEU A 205 -3.34 -16.52 -21.79
C LEU A 205 -3.48 -17.02 -20.36
N LYS A 206 -2.42 -17.64 -19.86
CA LYS A 206 -2.26 -18.04 -18.46
C LYS A 206 -1.08 -17.31 -17.86
N VAL A 207 -1.29 -16.67 -16.71
CA VAL A 207 -0.23 -15.99 -15.95
C VAL A 207 0.14 -16.84 -14.74
N VAL A 208 1.42 -17.17 -14.61
CA VAL A 208 1.94 -18.00 -13.52
C VAL A 208 3.03 -17.24 -12.78
N THR A 209 2.84 -17.05 -11.48
CA THR A 209 3.91 -16.53 -10.61
C THR A 209 4.82 -17.65 -10.17
N VAL A 210 6.12 -17.43 -10.32
CA VAL A 210 7.15 -18.43 -10.06
C VAL A 210 8.10 -17.92 -8.98
N SER A 211 8.31 -18.73 -7.96
CA SER A 211 9.40 -18.53 -7.01
C SER A 211 10.27 -19.80 -7.00
N LEU A 212 11.53 -19.66 -7.40
CA LEU A 212 12.48 -20.78 -7.41
C LEU A 212 12.67 -21.41 -6.03
N ALA A 213 12.68 -20.58 -4.97
CA ALA A 213 12.80 -21.07 -3.61
C ALA A 213 11.58 -21.90 -3.20
N LYS A 214 10.36 -21.34 -3.33
CA LYS A 214 9.12 -22.06 -3.00
C LYS A 214 8.89 -23.32 -3.82
N ASN A 215 9.26 -23.31 -5.09
CA ASN A 215 9.06 -24.46 -5.96
C ASN A 215 10.00 -25.62 -5.57
N ARG A 216 11.23 -25.33 -5.14
CA ARG A 216 12.13 -26.36 -4.60
C ARG A 216 11.60 -26.95 -3.30
N GLU A 217 11.13 -26.11 -2.38
CA GLU A 217 10.54 -26.56 -1.11
C GLU A 217 9.27 -27.41 -1.29
N CYS A 218 8.45 -27.09 -2.29
CA CYS A 218 7.18 -27.77 -2.55
C CYS A 218 7.28 -28.90 -3.58
N GLY A 219 8.46 -29.22 -4.11
CA GLY A 219 8.66 -30.25 -5.16
C GLY A 219 7.96 -29.94 -6.49
N LYS A 220 7.59 -28.68 -6.73
CA LYS A 220 6.90 -28.25 -7.96
C LYS A 220 7.89 -27.92 -9.07
N GLU A 221 8.36 -28.92 -9.78
CA GLU A 221 9.29 -28.78 -10.91
C GLU A 221 8.62 -28.36 -12.23
N TRP A 222 7.30 -28.43 -12.33
CA TRP A 222 6.59 -28.30 -13.59
C TRP A 222 6.82 -26.99 -14.37
N ILE A 223 7.22 -25.93 -13.71
CA ILE A 223 7.52 -24.62 -14.31
C ILE A 223 8.86 -24.59 -15.02
N PHE A 224 9.85 -25.33 -14.52
CA PHE A 224 11.18 -25.38 -15.14
C PHE A 224 11.20 -26.23 -16.39
N ASN A 225 10.26 -27.18 -16.52
CA ASN A 225 10.15 -28.10 -17.64
C ASN A 225 9.21 -27.60 -18.76
N LYS A 226 8.47 -26.51 -18.56
CA LYS A 226 7.59 -25.93 -19.57
C LYS A 226 8.12 -24.58 -20.03
N LYS A 227 8.33 -24.44 -21.34
CA LYS A 227 8.57 -23.14 -21.96
C LYS A 227 7.35 -22.25 -21.75
N ALA A 228 7.55 -21.07 -21.18
CA ALA A 228 6.59 -19.99 -21.28
C ALA A 228 6.85 -19.21 -22.58
N ASP A 229 5.83 -18.52 -23.07
CA ASP A 229 5.95 -17.69 -24.24
C ASP A 229 6.60 -16.34 -23.92
N PHE A 230 6.40 -15.86 -22.68
CA PHE A 230 6.96 -14.59 -22.22
C PHE A 230 7.37 -14.66 -20.75
N TYR A 231 8.45 -13.95 -20.38
CA TYR A 231 9.00 -13.96 -19.04
C TYR A 231 9.16 -12.54 -18.50
N LEU A 232 8.77 -12.34 -17.24
CA LEU A 232 8.97 -11.09 -16.52
C LEU A 232 9.65 -11.36 -15.17
N SER A 233 10.57 -10.48 -14.79
CA SER A 233 11.04 -10.44 -13.40
C SER A 233 9.94 -9.82 -12.53
N SER A 234 9.51 -10.50 -11.48
CA SER A 234 8.49 -9.96 -10.57
C SER A 234 9.01 -8.81 -9.71
N THR A 235 10.34 -8.67 -9.65
CA THR A 235 11.01 -7.56 -8.96
C THR A 235 12.08 -7.00 -9.87
N PHE A 236 12.07 -5.69 -10.10
CA PHE A 236 13.04 -4.99 -10.93
C PHE A 236 13.27 -3.57 -10.40
N PHE A 237 14.27 -2.85 -10.93
CA PHE A 237 14.57 -1.48 -10.53
C PHE A 237 14.21 -0.51 -11.66
N LYS A 238 15.20 0.18 -12.25
CA LYS A 238 14.97 1.10 -13.36
C LYS A 238 15.03 0.42 -14.74
N GLU A 239 15.59 -0.78 -14.76
CA GLU A 239 15.66 -1.59 -15.99
C GLU A 239 14.30 -2.20 -16.34
N ASN A 240 14.17 -2.67 -17.58
CA ASN A 240 12.95 -3.34 -18.01
C ASN A 240 12.71 -4.63 -17.21
N ALA A 241 11.45 -4.89 -16.90
CA ALA A 241 11.02 -6.13 -16.24
C ALA A 241 11.13 -7.36 -17.15
N VAL A 242 11.20 -7.19 -18.47
CA VAL A 242 11.24 -8.27 -19.46
C VAL A 242 12.57 -9.01 -19.38
N VAL A 243 12.51 -10.33 -19.32
CA VAL A 243 13.68 -11.21 -19.34
C VAL A 243 13.47 -12.36 -20.32
N ASP A 244 14.57 -12.93 -20.83
CA ASP A 244 14.51 -13.99 -21.86
C ASP A 244 14.26 -15.38 -21.24
N SER A 245 14.53 -15.54 -19.96
CA SER A 245 14.36 -16.82 -19.27
C SER A 245 14.22 -16.65 -17.76
N PHE A 246 13.74 -17.68 -17.06
CA PHE A 246 13.65 -17.67 -15.60
C PHE A 246 15.00 -17.60 -14.89
N GLU A 247 16.07 -17.99 -15.50
CA GLU A 247 17.41 -17.92 -14.92
C GLU A 247 17.86 -16.46 -14.71
N LYS A 248 17.33 -15.55 -15.54
CA LYS A 248 17.63 -14.11 -15.48
C LYS A 248 16.75 -13.32 -14.53
N VAL A 249 15.75 -13.93 -13.88
CA VAL A 249 14.89 -13.22 -12.94
C VAL A 249 15.63 -12.86 -11.66
N LYS A 250 15.44 -11.63 -11.21
CA LYS A 250 15.99 -11.17 -9.93
C LYS A 250 15.28 -11.84 -8.75
N TYR A 251 16.02 -12.03 -7.68
CA TYR A 251 15.53 -12.63 -6.42
C TYR A 251 14.84 -13.99 -6.61
N LYS A 252 15.20 -14.71 -7.69
CA LYS A 252 14.61 -16.02 -8.02
C LYS A 252 13.08 -16.01 -8.06
N SER A 253 12.48 -14.89 -8.41
CA SER A 253 11.04 -14.68 -8.49
C SER A 253 10.65 -13.99 -9.79
N GLY A 254 9.70 -14.56 -10.52
CA GLY A 254 9.29 -14.07 -11.82
C GLY A 254 7.86 -14.43 -12.15
N ILE A 255 7.46 -14.04 -13.36
CA ILE A 255 6.16 -14.32 -13.94
C ILE A 255 6.39 -15.00 -15.29
N ALA A 256 5.70 -16.11 -15.51
CA ALA A 256 5.59 -16.78 -16.78
C ALA A 256 4.23 -16.47 -17.39
N ILE A 257 4.21 -16.09 -18.66
CA ILE A 257 2.99 -15.92 -19.44
C ILE A 257 3.00 -17.01 -20.51
N ILE A 258 1.92 -17.78 -20.56
CA ILE A 258 1.71 -18.86 -21.52
C ILE A 258 0.51 -18.46 -22.36
N TYR A 259 0.67 -18.38 -23.67
CA TYR A 259 -0.43 -18.04 -24.57
C TYR A 259 -1.31 -19.23 -24.83
N ASN A 260 -2.59 -19.08 -24.57
CA ASN A 260 -3.62 -20.07 -24.90
C ASN A 260 -4.15 -19.85 -26.32
N ASP A 261 -4.28 -18.57 -26.73
CA ASP A 261 -4.59 -18.20 -28.10
C ASP A 261 -3.30 -17.84 -28.87
N LEU A 262 -2.76 -18.81 -29.58
CA LEU A 262 -1.55 -18.64 -30.38
C LEU A 262 -1.75 -17.76 -31.62
N SER A 263 -2.98 -17.53 -32.06
CA SER A 263 -3.27 -16.65 -33.21
C SER A 263 -2.90 -15.19 -32.89
N ARG A 264 -2.92 -14.81 -31.61
CA ARG A 264 -2.59 -13.47 -31.11
C ARG A 264 -1.17 -13.35 -30.56
N LYS A 265 -0.33 -14.37 -30.77
CA LYS A 265 1.04 -14.39 -30.21
C LYS A 265 1.84 -13.15 -30.56
N ASN A 266 1.88 -12.73 -31.80
CA ASN A 266 2.67 -11.57 -32.24
C ASN A 266 2.17 -10.28 -31.60
N GLU A 267 0.88 -10.12 -31.45
CA GLU A 267 0.26 -8.98 -30.79
C GLU A 267 0.62 -8.92 -29.30
N LEU A 268 0.52 -10.04 -28.62
CA LEU A 268 0.86 -10.15 -27.19
C LEU A 268 2.36 -9.97 -26.94
N ASP A 269 3.23 -10.52 -27.79
CA ASP A 269 4.68 -10.30 -27.72
C ASP A 269 5.03 -8.82 -27.88
N ALA A 270 4.42 -8.14 -28.86
CA ALA A 270 4.63 -6.73 -29.08
C ALA A 270 4.12 -5.90 -27.89
N LEU A 271 2.94 -6.22 -27.37
CA LEU A 271 2.34 -5.57 -26.21
C LEU A 271 3.26 -5.67 -24.99
N PHE A 272 3.66 -6.88 -24.59
CA PHE A 272 4.45 -7.07 -23.38
C PHE A 272 5.88 -6.53 -23.50
N LYS A 273 6.49 -6.53 -24.71
CA LYS A 273 7.79 -5.94 -24.96
C LYS A 273 7.76 -4.41 -24.90
N SER A 274 6.68 -3.78 -25.35
CA SER A 274 6.53 -2.33 -25.40
C SER A 274 5.88 -1.72 -24.16
N ALA A 275 5.40 -2.53 -23.23
CA ALA A 275 4.72 -2.05 -22.05
C ALA A 275 5.66 -1.25 -21.13
N ASP A 276 5.17 -0.12 -20.62
CA ASP A 276 5.83 0.62 -19.54
C ASP A 276 5.58 -0.07 -18.20
N TRP A 277 6.45 -1.02 -17.88
CA TRP A 277 6.33 -1.79 -16.64
C TRP A 277 6.53 -0.96 -15.37
N LEU A 278 7.09 0.24 -15.46
CA LEU A 278 7.12 1.16 -14.31
C LEU A 278 5.70 1.64 -13.98
N CYS A 279 4.90 1.97 -14.98
CA CYS A 279 3.50 2.35 -14.81
C CYS A 279 2.62 1.18 -14.35
N TYR A 280 2.92 -0.05 -14.83
CA TYR A 280 2.21 -1.28 -14.44
C TYR A 280 2.91 -2.05 -13.34
N SER A 281 3.34 -1.36 -12.29
CA SER A 281 4.02 -1.96 -11.15
C SER A 281 3.72 -1.20 -9.86
N THR A 282 4.08 -1.79 -8.73
CA THR A 282 3.99 -1.14 -7.43
C THR A 282 5.40 -0.91 -6.89
N LYS A 283 5.69 0.31 -6.47
CA LYS A 283 6.97 0.65 -5.86
C LYS A 283 7.03 0.09 -4.44
N ALA A 284 8.11 -0.64 -4.13
CA ALA A 284 8.34 -1.19 -2.80
C ALA A 284 9.18 -0.24 -1.92
N THR A 285 9.23 -0.55 -0.63
CA THR A 285 9.94 0.26 0.40
C THR A 285 11.44 0.41 0.15
N ASN A 286 12.07 -0.57 -0.50
CA ASN A 286 13.50 -0.59 -0.81
C ASN A 286 13.84 -0.02 -2.21
N GLY A 287 12.92 0.74 -2.81
CA GLY A 287 13.12 1.39 -4.10
C GLY A 287 13.01 0.50 -5.33
N CYS A 288 12.72 -0.79 -5.19
CA CYS A 288 12.40 -1.66 -6.31
C CYS A 288 10.92 -1.58 -6.70
N TYR A 289 10.61 -2.11 -7.88
CA TYR A 289 9.25 -2.23 -8.40
C TYR A 289 8.83 -3.69 -8.39
N HIS A 290 7.54 -3.92 -8.12
CA HIS A 290 6.94 -5.25 -8.11
C HIS A 290 5.83 -5.37 -9.12
N ILE A 291 5.86 -6.46 -9.91
CA ILE A 291 4.78 -6.87 -10.79
C ILE A 291 4.15 -8.16 -10.24
N GLY A 292 2.83 -8.20 -10.25
CA GLY A 292 2.03 -9.41 -10.01
C GLY A 292 1.03 -9.64 -11.14
N LYS A 293 0.24 -10.71 -11.06
CA LYS A 293 -0.79 -11.04 -12.05
C LYS A 293 -1.73 -9.87 -12.35
N SER A 294 -2.16 -9.15 -11.30
CA SER A 294 -3.08 -8.01 -11.41
C SER A 294 -2.56 -6.89 -12.30
N HIS A 295 -1.25 -6.66 -12.30
CA HIS A 295 -0.66 -5.62 -13.16
C HIS A 295 -0.69 -6.02 -14.64
N ILE A 296 -0.50 -7.31 -14.94
CA ILE A 296 -0.62 -7.85 -16.30
C ILE A 296 -2.06 -7.76 -16.79
N PHE A 297 -3.00 -8.14 -15.94
CA PHE A 297 -4.42 -8.04 -16.27
C PHE A 297 -4.87 -6.57 -16.45
N GLN A 298 -4.31 -5.63 -15.68
CA GLN A 298 -4.58 -4.21 -15.87
C GLN A 298 -4.06 -3.72 -17.23
N LEU A 299 -2.85 -4.10 -17.60
CA LEU A 299 -2.33 -3.79 -18.93
C LEU A 299 -3.27 -4.26 -20.03
N LEU A 300 -3.78 -5.51 -19.95
CA LEU A 300 -4.70 -6.05 -20.95
C LEU A 300 -6.02 -5.28 -20.98
N VAL A 301 -6.58 -4.94 -19.81
CA VAL A 301 -7.80 -4.10 -19.74
C VAL A 301 -7.59 -2.73 -20.38
N ASP A 302 -6.50 -2.07 -20.05
CA ASP A 302 -6.20 -0.72 -20.54
C ASP A 302 -5.93 -0.71 -22.05
N LYS A 303 -5.54 -1.85 -22.61
CA LYS A 303 -5.33 -2.05 -24.05
C LYS A 303 -6.57 -2.61 -24.77
N GLY A 304 -7.71 -2.73 -24.07
CA GLY A 304 -8.99 -3.06 -24.68
C GLY A 304 -9.20 -4.55 -24.97
N PHE A 305 -8.41 -5.44 -24.37
CA PHE A 305 -8.64 -6.88 -24.49
C PHE A 305 -9.92 -7.27 -23.74
N ALA A 306 -10.75 -8.10 -24.36
CA ALA A 306 -11.93 -8.68 -23.74
C ALA A 306 -11.54 -9.63 -22.59
N ARG A 307 -12.29 -9.59 -21.50
CA ARG A 307 -12.06 -10.41 -20.30
C ARG A 307 -12.52 -11.83 -20.49
#